data_5b8c90003533693112ffe4af11c026e2
#
_entry.id   5b8c90003533693112ffe4af11c026e2
#
_cell.length_a   1.000
_cell.length_b   1.000
_cell.length_c   1.000
_cell.angle_alpha   90.00
_cell.angle_beta   90.00
_cell.angle_gamma   90.00
#
_symmetry.space_group_name_H-M   'P 1'
#
loop_
_entity.id
_entity.type
_entity.pdbx_description
1 polymer ?
#
loop_
_entity_poly.entity_id
_entity_poly.type
_entity_poly.pdbx_seq_one_letter_code
_entity_poly.pdbx_strand_id
1 'polypeptide(L)'
;MLPGYSDLATTDPELAQEWNAAKNTRKPTEISRLSQYPVWWKGICGHEWKDKVFHRAVEGAGCIYCEKAFLKELPYLLVTMYAKQYGLATRTDDEKLIGARIDAVIPELRLAFAFSQKGTDREAKAEEVLRFLCKAKRIQLFVIRQKDPIALATEIKQAFAKANLFINSDSQRDVAHLRKRYFAQKNNGN
;
A
#
# COMPACT_ATOMS: atom_id res chain seq x y z
N MET A 1 -14.08 -8.45 -32.53
CA MET A 1 -14.78 -7.48 -31.66
C MET A 1 -15.98 -6.95 -32.46
N LEU A 2 -17.14 -6.90 -31.83
CA LEU A 2 -18.38 -6.33 -32.41
C LEU A 2 -18.63 -5.00 -31.68
N PRO A 3 -18.54 -3.84 -32.39
CA PRO A 3 -18.84 -2.54 -31.79
C PRO A 3 -20.28 -2.50 -31.26
N GLY A 4 -20.49 -1.90 -30.07
CA GLY A 4 -21.78 -1.89 -29.41
C GLY A 4 -22.19 -3.20 -28.71
N TYR A 5 -21.32 -4.22 -28.71
CA TYR A 5 -21.60 -5.52 -28.08
C TYR A 5 -20.43 -6.05 -27.23
N SER A 6 -19.20 -6.02 -27.74
CA SER A 6 -18.03 -6.57 -27.07
C SER A 6 -16.85 -5.59 -26.99
N ASP A 7 -17.12 -4.32 -27.22
CA ASP A 7 -16.17 -3.25 -27.02
C ASP A 7 -16.12 -2.80 -25.53
N LEU A 8 -15.04 -2.12 -25.16
CA LEU A 8 -14.80 -1.68 -23.80
C LEU A 8 -15.87 -0.70 -23.28
N ALA A 9 -16.36 0.20 -24.14
CA ALA A 9 -17.38 1.17 -23.74
C ALA A 9 -18.70 0.49 -23.36
N THR A 10 -19.03 -0.63 -24.02
CA THR A 10 -20.24 -1.41 -23.76
C THR A 10 -20.08 -2.36 -22.57
N THR A 11 -18.92 -3.03 -22.46
CA THR A 11 -18.69 -4.05 -21.42
C THR A 11 -18.24 -3.47 -20.09
N ASP A 12 -17.56 -2.34 -20.09
CA ASP A 12 -16.95 -1.72 -18.91
C ASP A 12 -17.15 -0.18 -18.94
N PRO A 13 -18.41 0.32 -18.90
CA PRO A 13 -18.72 1.73 -19.11
C PRO A 13 -18.10 2.66 -18.06
N GLU A 14 -17.96 2.23 -16.80
CA GLU A 14 -17.27 2.99 -15.76
C GLU A 14 -15.77 3.14 -16.06
N LEU A 15 -15.14 2.05 -16.50
CA LEU A 15 -13.72 2.08 -16.89
C LEU A 15 -13.50 2.93 -18.15
N ALA A 16 -14.46 2.94 -19.08
CA ALA A 16 -14.38 3.75 -20.28
C ALA A 16 -14.39 5.27 -19.99
N GLN A 17 -14.89 5.71 -18.83
CA GLN A 17 -14.82 7.11 -18.40
C GLN A 17 -13.39 7.53 -18.02
N GLU A 18 -12.53 6.59 -17.66
CA GLU A 18 -11.11 6.84 -17.40
C GLU A 18 -10.26 6.85 -18.68
N TRP A 19 -10.87 6.71 -19.86
CA TRP A 19 -10.17 6.74 -21.12
C TRP A 19 -9.64 8.13 -21.45
N ASN A 20 -8.33 8.28 -21.61
CA ASN A 20 -7.74 9.57 -21.96
C ASN A 20 -7.88 9.85 -23.48
N ALA A 21 -8.99 10.47 -23.86
CA ALA A 21 -9.29 10.75 -25.26
C ALA A 21 -8.27 11.70 -25.92
N ALA A 22 -7.59 12.54 -25.13
CA ALA A 22 -6.59 13.48 -25.66
C ALA A 22 -5.28 12.79 -26.07
N LYS A 23 -4.97 11.64 -25.46
CA LYS A 23 -3.72 10.90 -25.69
C LYS A 23 -3.88 9.60 -26.46
N ASN A 24 -5.10 9.13 -26.62
CA ASN A 24 -5.41 7.90 -27.36
C ASN A 24 -5.92 8.24 -28.76
N THR A 25 -5.42 7.54 -29.77
CA THR A 25 -5.90 7.65 -31.16
C THR A 25 -7.18 6.83 -31.41
N ARG A 26 -7.38 5.77 -30.61
CA ARG A 26 -8.59 4.90 -30.68
C ARG A 26 -9.60 5.34 -29.64
N LYS A 27 -10.87 5.00 -29.89
CA LYS A 27 -11.97 5.17 -28.94
C LYS A 27 -12.20 3.87 -28.14
N PRO A 28 -12.79 3.93 -26.93
CA PRO A 28 -13.11 2.73 -26.16
C PRO A 28 -14.14 1.82 -26.87
N THR A 29 -14.91 2.33 -27.83
CA THR A 29 -15.81 1.57 -28.73
C THR A 29 -15.07 0.75 -29.80
N GLU A 30 -13.76 1.00 -29.98
CA GLU A 30 -12.93 0.37 -31.01
C GLU A 30 -11.95 -0.66 -30.43
N ILE A 31 -12.08 -1.00 -29.15
CA ILE A 31 -11.15 -1.90 -28.47
C ILE A 31 -11.91 -2.85 -27.53
N SER A 32 -11.48 -4.12 -27.50
CA SER A 32 -12.06 -5.12 -26.60
C SER A 32 -11.44 -5.03 -25.19
N ARG A 33 -12.22 -5.38 -24.15
CA ARG A 33 -11.72 -5.54 -22.77
C ARG A 33 -10.56 -6.53 -22.64
N LEU A 34 -10.44 -7.51 -23.56
CA LEU A 34 -9.37 -8.51 -23.59
C LEU A 34 -8.09 -8.02 -24.28
N SER A 35 -8.07 -6.77 -24.75
CA SER A 35 -6.96 -6.23 -25.53
C SER A 35 -5.69 -6.09 -24.70
N GLN A 36 -4.59 -6.63 -25.23
CA GLN A 36 -3.24 -6.45 -24.71
C GLN A 36 -2.61 -5.11 -25.16
N TYR A 37 -3.37 -4.30 -25.94
CA TYR A 37 -2.87 -3.01 -26.42
C TYR A 37 -2.79 -2.00 -25.28
N PRO A 38 -1.65 -1.33 -25.08
CA PRO A 38 -1.49 -0.32 -24.05
C PRO A 38 -2.11 1.01 -24.50
N VAL A 39 -2.94 1.58 -23.63
CA VAL A 39 -3.63 2.87 -23.84
C VAL A 39 -3.37 3.81 -22.68
N TRP A 40 -3.63 5.10 -22.88
CA TRP A 40 -3.57 6.09 -21.83
C TRP A 40 -4.87 6.13 -21.05
N TRP A 41 -4.73 6.10 -19.74
CA TRP A 41 -5.82 6.24 -18.78
C TRP A 41 -5.68 7.58 -18.04
N LYS A 42 -6.80 8.16 -17.65
CA LYS A 42 -6.88 9.30 -16.73
C LYS A 42 -7.86 8.92 -15.63
N GLY A 43 -7.33 8.50 -14.49
CA GLY A 43 -8.16 8.05 -13.37
C GLY A 43 -8.88 9.20 -12.67
N ILE A 44 -9.93 8.87 -11.91
CA ILE A 44 -10.65 9.81 -11.03
C ILE A 44 -9.71 10.50 -10.01
N CYS A 45 -8.57 9.88 -9.69
CA CYS A 45 -7.50 10.44 -8.86
C CYS A 45 -6.68 11.52 -9.56
N GLY A 46 -7.00 11.88 -10.80
CA GLY A 46 -6.30 12.87 -11.61
C GLY A 46 -4.98 12.41 -12.25
N HIS A 47 -4.46 11.24 -11.90
CA HIS A 47 -3.25 10.71 -12.52
C HIS A 47 -3.51 10.22 -13.94
N GLU A 48 -2.49 10.38 -14.77
CA GLU A 48 -2.47 9.86 -16.13
C GLU A 48 -1.35 8.82 -16.27
N TRP A 49 -1.67 7.63 -16.82
CA TRP A 49 -0.69 6.56 -17.02
C TRP A 49 -1.04 5.72 -18.23
N LYS A 50 -0.09 4.91 -18.68
CA LYS A 50 -0.26 3.98 -19.78
C LYS A 50 -0.30 2.56 -19.24
N ASP A 51 -1.34 1.81 -19.61
CA ASP A 51 -1.49 0.40 -19.24
C ASP A 51 -2.34 -0.34 -20.26
N LYS A 52 -2.23 -1.66 -20.27
CA LYS A 52 -3.03 -2.53 -21.13
C LYS A 52 -4.50 -2.48 -20.72
N VAL A 53 -5.39 -2.55 -21.72
CA VAL A 53 -6.83 -2.64 -21.45
C VAL A 53 -7.16 -3.88 -20.62
N PHE A 54 -6.55 -5.03 -20.95
CA PHE A 54 -6.73 -6.30 -20.22
C PHE A 54 -6.41 -6.16 -18.72
N HIS A 55 -5.30 -5.52 -18.35
CA HIS A 55 -4.94 -5.34 -16.93
C HIS A 55 -6.01 -4.53 -16.19
N ARG A 56 -6.56 -3.51 -16.82
CA ARG A 56 -7.60 -2.67 -16.24
C ARG A 56 -8.95 -3.37 -16.15
N ALA A 57 -9.40 -3.97 -17.26
CA ALA A 57 -10.75 -4.50 -17.42
C ALA A 57 -10.93 -5.92 -16.87
N VAL A 58 -9.88 -6.75 -16.88
CA VAL A 58 -9.95 -8.17 -16.47
C VAL A 58 -9.28 -8.40 -15.14
N GLU A 59 -8.07 -7.87 -14.94
CA GLU A 59 -7.32 -8.06 -13.70
C GLU A 59 -7.67 -7.00 -12.63
N GLY A 60 -8.45 -5.97 -12.96
CA GLY A 60 -8.89 -4.94 -12.04
C GLY A 60 -7.75 -4.02 -11.55
N ALA A 61 -6.68 -3.91 -12.32
CA ALA A 61 -5.56 -3.05 -11.99
C ALA A 61 -6.00 -1.58 -11.88
N GLY A 62 -5.61 -0.89 -10.83
CA GLY A 62 -5.90 0.52 -10.58
C GLY A 62 -4.82 1.47 -11.12
N CYS A 63 -4.86 2.70 -10.66
CA CYS A 63 -3.82 3.68 -10.94
C CYS A 63 -2.48 3.25 -10.30
N ILE A 64 -1.44 3.12 -11.12
CA ILE A 64 -0.10 2.67 -10.68
C ILE A 64 0.54 3.61 -9.64
N TYR A 65 0.25 4.91 -9.72
CA TYR A 65 0.78 5.90 -8.76
C TYR A 65 0.07 5.79 -7.41
N CYS A 66 -1.25 5.62 -7.42
CA CYS A 66 -2.02 5.42 -6.20
C CYS A 66 -1.67 4.09 -5.52
N GLU A 67 -1.46 3.03 -6.31
CA GLU A 67 -1.02 1.73 -5.80
C GLU A 67 0.36 1.81 -5.14
N LYS A 68 1.32 2.47 -5.79
CA LYS A 68 2.65 2.70 -5.19
C LYS A 68 2.58 3.51 -3.90
N ALA A 69 1.72 4.53 -3.85
CA ALA A 69 1.51 5.32 -2.65
C ALA A 69 0.90 4.48 -1.52
N PHE A 70 -0.12 3.66 -1.83
CA PHE A 70 -0.70 2.72 -0.87
C PHE A 70 0.34 1.75 -0.32
N LEU A 71 1.14 1.11 -1.18
CA LEU A 71 2.17 0.16 -0.76
C LEU A 71 3.23 0.80 0.14
N LYS A 72 3.55 2.08 -0.09
CA LYS A 72 4.46 2.83 0.77
C LYS A 72 3.87 3.10 2.16
N GLU A 73 2.57 3.35 2.25
CA GLU A 73 1.87 3.63 3.51
C GLU A 73 1.41 2.35 4.23
N LEU A 74 1.31 1.23 3.53
CA LEU A 74 0.76 -0.03 4.06
C LEU A 74 1.41 -0.49 5.38
N PRO A 75 2.75 -0.43 5.58
CA PRO A 75 3.36 -0.84 6.85
C PRO A 75 2.81 -0.05 8.04
N TYR A 76 2.68 1.27 7.89
CA TYR A 76 2.16 2.17 8.92
C TYR A 76 0.68 1.90 9.21
N LEU A 77 -0.10 1.68 8.15
CA LEU A 77 -1.54 1.37 8.26
C LEU A 77 -1.76 0.04 9.00
N LEU A 78 -0.95 -0.98 8.72
CA LEU A 78 -1.01 -2.27 9.39
C LEU A 78 -0.67 -2.15 10.88
N VAL A 79 0.45 -1.51 11.24
CA VAL A 79 0.83 -1.31 12.64
C VAL A 79 -0.26 -0.54 13.38
N THR A 80 -0.79 0.53 12.79
CA THR A 80 -1.85 1.34 13.39
C THR A 80 -3.15 0.55 13.55
N MET A 81 -3.54 -0.23 12.56
CA MET A 81 -4.74 -1.06 12.61
C MET A 81 -4.63 -2.12 13.71
N TYR A 82 -3.49 -2.79 13.83
CA TYR A 82 -3.29 -3.82 14.84
C TYR A 82 -3.17 -3.25 16.25
N ALA A 83 -2.45 -2.14 16.43
CA ALA A 83 -2.37 -1.46 17.71
C ALA A 83 -3.75 -1.00 18.22
N LYS A 84 -4.58 -0.48 17.31
CA LYS A 84 -5.94 -0.02 17.62
C LYS A 84 -6.85 -1.14 18.16
N GLN A 85 -6.64 -2.41 17.78
CA GLN A 85 -7.40 -3.54 18.33
C GLN A 85 -7.21 -3.69 19.85
N TYR A 86 -6.10 -3.18 20.39
CA TYR A 86 -5.77 -3.17 21.81
C TYR A 86 -5.94 -1.80 22.46
N GLY A 87 -6.59 -0.84 21.78
CA GLY A 87 -6.75 0.53 22.27
C GLY A 87 -5.43 1.33 22.35
N LEU A 88 -4.38 0.87 21.67
CA LEU A 88 -3.06 1.48 21.71
C LEU A 88 -2.90 2.55 20.64
N ALA A 89 -2.22 3.65 20.99
CA ALA A 89 -1.86 4.70 20.06
C ALA A 89 -0.54 4.40 19.34
N THR A 90 -0.46 4.80 18.06
CA THR A 90 0.77 4.74 17.28
C THR A 90 1.26 6.14 16.93
N ARG A 91 2.58 6.32 16.90
CA ARG A 91 3.20 7.50 16.30
C ARG A 91 4.06 7.05 15.13
N THR A 92 4.06 7.83 14.08
CA THR A 92 4.87 7.60 12.87
C THR A 92 5.91 8.69 12.75
N ASP A 93 7.05 8.38 12.14
CA ASP A 93 8.17 9.32 11.98
C ASP A 93 8.62 9.99 13.30
N ASP A 94 8.64 9.22 14.39
CA ASP A 94 8.97 9.74 15.71
C ASP A 94 10.49 9.88 15.89
N GLU A 95 10.95 11.10 16.18
CA GLU A 95 12.34 11.40 16.48
C GLU A 95 12.56 11.68 17.98
N LYS A 96 11.50 11.93 18.74
CA LYS A 96 11.60 12.39 20.12
C LYS A 96 11.93 11.26 21.07
N LEU A 97 11.57 10.05 20.74
CA LEU A 97 11.67 8.91 21.65
C LEU A 97 13.13 8.49 21.90
N ILE A 98 13.95 8.45 20.86
CA ILE A 98 15.36 8.02 20.93
C ILE A 98 16.37 9.02 20.39
N GLY A 99 15.93 10.17 19.87
CA GLY A 99 16.81 11.15 19.22
C GLY A 99 17.22 10.76 17.79
N ALA A 100 16.53 9.78 17.19
CA ALA A 100 16.67 9.36 15.81
C ALA A 100 15.30 8.97 15.26
N ARG A 101 15.12 9.10 13.96
CA ARG A 101 13.84 8.79 13.29
C ARG A 101 13.51 7.29 13.40
N ILE A 102 12.32 7.00 13.92
CA ILE A 102 11.70 5.68 13.91
C ILE A 102 10.45 5.75 13.03
N ASP A 103 10.26 4.76 12.17
CA ASP A 103 9.16 4.74 11.22
C ASP A 103 7.79 4.63 11.91
N ALA A 104 7.65 3.72 12.88
CA ALA A 104 6.46 3.63 13.70
C ALA A 104 6.79 3.18 15.13
N VAL A 105 6.04 3.69 16.11
CA VAL A 105 6.24 3.36 17.53
C VAL A 105 4.90 3.24 18.25
N ILE A 106 4.83 2.30 19.19
CA ILE A 106 3.75 2.16 20.18
C ILE A 106 4.37 2.47 21.55
N PRO A 107 4.26 3.71 22.03
CA PRO A 107 5.01 4.18 23.19
C PRO A 107 4.65 3.42 24.48
N GLU A 108 3.38 3.11 24.68
CA GLU A 108 2.85 2.42 25.84
C GLU A 108 3.50 1.05 26.07
N LEU A 109 3.86 0.38 24.97
CA LEU A 109 4.51 -0.93 24.99
C LEU A 109 6.03 -0.86 24.79
N ARG A 110 6.57 0.32 24.56
CA ARG A 110 7.97 0.50 24.16
C ARG A 110 8.36 -0.35 22.97
N LEU A 111 7.44 -0.42 21.98
CA LEU A 111 7.66 -1.11 20.72
C LEU A 111 7.97 -0.12 19.61
N ALA A 112 8.97 -0.44 18.80
CA ALA A 112 9.36 0.33 17.62
C ALA A 112 9.44 -0.57 16.39
N PHE A 113 9.10 0.00 15.23
CA PHE A 113 9.16 -0.64 13.93
C PHE A 113 10.01 0.20 12.99
N ALA A 114 10.95 -0.44 12.31
CA ALA A 114 11.71 0.15 11.21
C ALA A 114 11.40 -0.63 9.93
N PHE A 115 11.05 0.07 8.85
CA PHE A 115 10.72 -0.53 7.56
C PHE A 115 11.90 -0.38 6.60
N SER A 116 12.73 -1.42 6.51
CA SER A 116 13.93 -1.43 5.66
C SER A 116 13.57 -1.79 4.23
N GLN A 117 14.01 -0.98 3.27
CA GLN A 117 13.71 -1.22 1.85
C GLN A 117 14.84 -1.86 1.05
N LYS A 118 16.09 -1.71 1.46
CA LYS A 118 17.27 -2.20 0.71
C LYS A 118 18.39 -2.59 1.67
N GLY A 119 19.14 -3.63 1.33
CA GLY A 119 20.33 -4.06 2.08
C GLY A 119 21.60 -3.31 1.65
N THR A 120 21.61 -1.99 1.70
CA THR A 120 22.83 -1.21 1.45
C THR A 120 23.64 -1.07 2.75
N ASP A 121 24.98 -0.92 2.63
CA ASP A 121 25.85 -0.71 3.80
C ASP A 121 25.44 0.49 4.65
N ARG A 122 24.91 1.53 4.01
CA ARG A 122 24.41 2.72 4.72
C ARG A 122 23.19 2.39 5.56
N GLU A 123 22.27 1.58 5.04
CA GLU A 123 21.08 1.15 5.78
C GLU A 123 21.42 0.18 6.89
N ALA A 124 22.39 -0.72 6.67
CA ALA A 124 22.89 -1.61 7.71
C ALA A 124 23.47 -0.84 8.90
N LYS A 125 24.29 0.19 8.63
CA LYS A 125 24.84 1.07 9.66
C LYS A 125 23.74 1.87 10.39
N ALA A 126 22.76 2.39 9.66
CA ALA A 126 21.63 3.11 10.24
C ALA A 126 20.78 2.18 11.14
N GLU A 127 20.55 0.95 10.73
CA GLU A 127 19.85 -0.06 11.54
C GLU A 127 20.63 -0.38 12.84
N GLU A 128 21.95 -0.53 12.76
CA GLU A 128 22.81 -0.76 13.94
C GLU A 128 22.69 0.37 14.95
N VAL A 129 22.74 1.61 14.50
CA VAL A 129 22.52 2.80 15.35
C VAL A 129 21.14 2.77 15.99
N LEU A 130 20.08 2.49 15.22
CA LEU A 130 18.73 2.38 15.75
C LEU A 130 18.63 1.28 16.81
N ARG A 131 19.21 0.11 16.57
CA ARG A 131 19.24 -0.98 17.55
C ARG A 131 19.95 -0.58 18.84
N PHE A 132 21.08 0.11 18.75
CA PHE A 132 21.81 0.62 19.90
C PHE A 132 20.98 1.61 20.72
N LEU A 133 20.39 2.63 20.06
CA LEU A 133 19.57 3.65 20.71
C LEU A 133 18.30 3.05 21.34
N CYS A 134 17.61 2.16 20.64
CA CYS A 134 16.43 1.48 21.18
C CYS A 134 16.78 0.63 22.40
N LYS A 135 17.90 -0.11 22.35
CA LYS A 135 18.39 -0.92 23.49
C LYS A 135 18.70 -0.03 24.71
N ALA A 136 19.39 1.10 24.50
CA ALA A 136 19.71 2.06 25.58
C ALA A 136 18.45 2.62 26.27
N LYS A 137 17.36 2.78 25.52
CA LYS A 137 16.06 3.26 26.02
C LYS A 137 15.10 2.14 26.44
N ARG A 138 15.53 0.89 26.42
CA ARG A 138 14.71 -0.31 26.70
C ARG A 138 13.48 -0.40 25.78
N ILE A 139 13.66 -0.09 24.49
CA ILE A 139 12.63 -0.19 23.45
C ILE A 139 12.92 -1.43 22.63
N GLN A 140 11.90 -2.23 22.39
CA GLN A 140 11.98 -3.40 21.51
C GLN A 140 11.81 -2.96 20.06
N LEU A 141 12.87 -3.09 19.25
CA LEU A 141 12.86 -2.72 17.83
C LEU A 141 12.63 -3.96 16.94
N PHE A 142 11.63 -3.87 16.08
CA PHE A 142 11.38 -4.81 15.00
C PHE A 142 11.76 -4.18 13.65
N VAL A 143 12.66 -4.84 12.93
CA VAL A 143 13.05 -4.42 11.58
C VAL A 143 12.30 -5.30 10.59
N ILE A 144 11.37 -4.71 9.87
CA ILE A 144 10.50 -5.38 8.91
C ILE A 144 11.08 -5.21 7.51
N ARG A 145 11.23 -6.32 6.78
CA ARG A 145 11.90 -6.34 5.47
C ARG A 145 11.03 -6.84 4.33
N GLN A 146 9.86 -7.38 4.64
CA GLN A 146 8.95 -7.91 3.64
C GLN A 146 8.36 -6.80 2.76
N LYS A 147 8.28 -7.07 1.45
CA LYS A 147 7.69 -6.16 0.45
C LYS A 147 6.36 -6.66 -0.07
N ASP A 148 6.19 -7.98 -0.09
CA ASP A 148 4.88 -8.57 -0.40
C ASP A 148 3.87 -8.15 0.66
N PRO A 149 2.70 -7.60 0.28
CA PRO A 149 1.73 -7.06 1.22
C PRO A 149 1.24 -8.07 2.27
N ILE A 150 1.05 -9.34 1.88
CA ILE A 150 0.53 -10.39 2.76
C ILE A 150 1.63 -10.87 3.72
N ALA A 151 2.84 -11.09 3.19
CA ALA A 151 4.00 -11.45 4.00
C ALA A 151 4.38 -10.32 4.98
N LEU A 152 4.27 -9.06 4.56
CA LEU A 152 4.45 -7.88 5.41
C LEU A 152 3.46 -7.88 6.60
N ALA A 153 2.17 -8.07 6.32
CA ALA A 153 1.15 -8.15 7.36
C ALA A 153 1.44 -9.30 8.35
N THR A 154 1.89 -10.45 7.84
CA THR A 154 2.25 -11.61 8.64
C THR A 154 3.47 -11.34 9.51
N GLU A 155 4.52 -10.70 8.99
CA GLU A 155 5.73 -10.36 9.76
C GLU A 155 5.41 -9.34 10.87
N ILE A 156 4.56 -8.34 10.60
CA ILE A 156 4.10 -7.38 11.61
C ILE A 156 3.30 -8.09 12.71
N LYS A 157 2.39 -9.02 12.38
CA LYS A 157 1.67 -9.83 13.38
C LYS A 157 2.62 -10.65 14.26
N GLN A 158 3.66 -11.23 13.67
CA GLN A 158 4.69 -11.95 14.44
C GLN A 158 5.44 -11.01 15.40
N ALA A 159 5.68 -9.75 15.00
CA ALA A 159 6.27 -8.76 15.90
C ALA A 159 5.33 -8.42 17.07
N PHE A 160 4.03 -8.27 16.82
CA PHE A 160 3.03 -8.09 17.88
C PHE A 160 2.96 -9.33 18.80
N ALA A 161 2.98 -10.54 18.25
CA ALA A 161 2.96 -11.78 19.04
C ALA A 161 4.18 -11.89 19.99
N LYS A 162 5.36 -11.44 19.56
CA LYS A 162 6.55 -11.37 20.44
C LYS A 162 6.40 -10.37 21.59
N ALA A 163 5.45 -9.44 21.49
CA ALA A 163 5.07 -8.53 22.56
C ALA A 163 3.82 -9.02 23.32
N ASN A 164 3.45 -10.29 23.19
CA ASN A 164 2.25 -10.91 23.78
C ASN A 164 0.92 -10.31 23.30
N LEU A 165 0.88 -9.75 22.10
CA LEU A 165 -0.32 -9.23 21.47
C LEU A 165 -0.66 -10.09 20.23
N PHE A 166 -1.69 -10.89 20.33
CA PHE A 166 -2.04 -11.88 19.30
C PHE A 166 -3.12 -11.35 18.37
N ILE A 167 -2.78 -11.16 17.10
CA ILE A 167 -3.68 -10.66 16.07
C ILE A 167 -4.31 -11.86 15.32
N ASN A 168 -5.57 -12.16 15.62
CA ASN A 168 -6.32 -13.28 15.05
C ASN A 168 -7.10 -12.88 13.78
N SER A 169 -6.49 -12.18 12.86
CA SER A 169 -7.09 -11.85 11.56
C SER A 169 -6.33 -12.50 10.41
N ASP A 170 -6.99 -12.63 9.27
CA ASP A 170 -6.36 -13.11 8.03
C ASP A 170 -5.58 -11.98 7.36
N SER A 171 -4.30 -12.21 7.04
CA SER A 171 -3.41 -11.17 6.46
C SER A 171 -3.89 -10.68 5.10
N GLN A 172 -4.47 -11.55 4.26
CA GLN A 172 -5.00 -11.16 2.96
C GLN A 172 -6.24 -10.27 3.11
N ARG A 173 -7.13 -10.60 4.05
CA ARG A 173 -8.32 -9.77 4.38
C ARG A 173 -7.93 -8.44 4.96
N ASP A 174 -6.91 -8.39 5.82
CA ASP A 174 -6.40 -7.15 6.43
C ASP A 174 -5.89 -6.19 5.35
N VAL A 175 -5.05 -6.67 4.44
CA VAL A 175 -4.52 -5.89 3.32
C VAL A 175 -5.63 -5.41 2.39
N ALA A 176 -6.58 -6.29 2.03
CA ALA A 176 -7.71 -5.95 1.18
C ALA A 176 -8.61 -4.88 1.83
N HIS A 177 -8.87 -5.00 3.15
CA HIS A 177 -9.65 -4.02 3.92
C HIS A 177 -8.96 -2.64 3.92
N LEU A 178 -7.67 -2.59 4.23
CA LEU A 178 -6.90 -1.34 4.23
C LEU A 178 -6.85 -0.72 2.83
N ARG A 179 -6.64 -1.53 1.80
CA ARG A 179 -6.66 -1.06 0.40
C ARG A 179 -8.00 -0.43 0.04
N LYS A 180 -9.10 -1.10 0.32
CA LYS A 180 -10.46 -0.56 0.06
C LYS A 180 -10.68 0.78 0.75
N ARG A 181 -10.33 0.90 2.02
CA ARG A 181 -10.46 2.15 2.79
C ARG A 181 -9.58 3.27 2.24
N TYR A 182 -8.33 2.97 1.93
CA TYR A 182 -7.37 3.93 1.39
C TYR A 182 -7.87 4.58 0.11
N PHE A 183 -8.35 3.77 -0.84
CA PHE A 183 -8.86 4.28 -2.10
C PHE A 183 -10.20 4.99 -1.96
N ALA A 184 -11.08 4.54 -1.07
CA ALA A 184 -12.35 5.23 -0.78
C ALA A 184 -12.11 6.65 -0.22
N GLN A 185 -11.14 6.83 0.67
CA GLN A 185 -10.81 8.16 1.21
C GLN A 185 -10.25 9.09 0.15
N LYS A 186 -9.42 8.60 -0.78
CA LYS A 186 -8.88 9.42 -1.88
C LYS A 186 -9.93 9.83 -2.91
N ASN A 187 -10.94 9.00 -3.12
CA ASN A 187 -12.03 9.31 -4.05
C ASN A 187 -13.04 10.32 -3.47
N ASN A 188 -13.19 10.42 -2.15
CA ASN A 188 -14.10 11.34 -1.46
C ASN A 188 -13.45 12.68 -1.10
N GLY A 189 -12.17 12.87 -1.37
CA GLY A 189 -11.42 14.09 -1.02
C GLY A 189 -11.11 15.00 -2.20
N ASN A 190 -11.74 14.79 -3.37
CA ASN A 190 -11.67 15.66 -4.55
C ASN A 190 -13.00 16.33 -4.84
#